data_640fde9241be7285bc944f73eb53d77e
#
_entry.id   640fde9241be7285bc944f73eb53d77e
#
_cell.length_a   1.000
_cell.length_b   1.000
_cell.length_c   1.000
_cell.angle_alpha   90.00
_cell.angle_beta   90.00
_cell.angle_gamma   90.00
#
_symmetry.space_group_name_H-M   'P 1'
#
loop_
_entity.id
_entity.type
_entity.pdbx_description
1 polymer ?
#
loop_
_entity_poly.entity_id
_entity_poly.type
_entity_poly.pdbx_seq_one_letter_code
_entity_poly.pdbx_strand_id
1 'polypeptide(L)'
;RVWGGVDVAKVYFVVQFDKPMDALNGWVGDRKETDINSLIGSPELITVPKSSFKQSPSSGVEACFGSFKAGDELLLKTAISYVSEENARENIERECKHWDFDQVKSASERIWNEWLGKIDVQGGSFQQKTKFYTDLWHVLLGRHKIDDSNGEYPDYLSGGERIGKQTRIH
;
A
#
# COMPACT_ATOMS: atom_id res chain seq x y z
N ARG A 1 -5.28 14.72 12.42
CA ARG A 1 -4.80 15.63 11.36
C ARG A 1 -3.69 14.95 10.59
N VAL A 2 -3.87 14.77 9.30
CA VAL A 2 -2.84 14.34 8.37
C VAL A 2 -2.00 15.57 7.99
N TRP A 3 -0.76 15.36 7.63
CA TRP A 3 0.09 16.43 7.07
C TRP A 3 -0.63 17.09 5.89
N GLY A 4 -0.90 18.39 5.99
CA GLY A 4 -1.63 19.14 4.97
C GLY A 4 -3.01 19.68 5.37
N GLY A 5 -3.49 19.43 6.60
CA GLY A 5 -4.73 20.00 7.11
C GLY A 5 -6.02 19.31 6.69
N VAL A 6 -5.95 18.13 6.08
CA VAL A 6 -7.11 17.30 5.77
C VAL A 6 -7.50 16.50 7.02
N ASP A 7 -8.74 16.61 7.45
CA ASP A 7 -9.22 15.93 8.66
C ASP A 7 -9.44 14.41 8.43
N VAL A 8 -9.68 13.99 7.19
CA VAL A 8 -9.89 12.59 6.80
C VAL A 8 -9.21 12.33 5.46
N ALA A 9 -8.37 11.31 5.40
CA ALA A 9 -7.85 10.77 4.16
C ALA A 9 -8.56 9.43 3.87
N LYS A 10 -9.09 9.29 2.65
CA LYS A 10 -9.62 8.01 2.18
C LYS A 10 -8.49 7.24 1.51
N VAL A 11 -8.40 5.96 1.82
CA VAL A 11 -7.48 5.04 1.15
C VAL A 11 -8.30 3.85 0.67
N TYR A 12 -8.23 3.60 -0.60
CA TYR A 12 -8.80 2.42 -1.25
C TYR A 12 -7.67 1.43 -1.49
N PHE A 13 -7.97 0.15 -1.37
CA PHE A 13 -6.98 -0.87 -1.64
C PHE A 13 -7.62 -2.09 -2.31
N VAL A 14 -6.81 -2.80 -3.06
CA VAL A 14 -7.17 -4.07 -3.70
C VAL A 14 -6.10 -5.08 -3.36
N VAL A 15 -6.52 -6.29 -3.01
CA VAL A 15 -5.65 -7.45 -2.83
C VAL A 15 -6.10 -8.53 -3.79
N GLN A 16 -5.17 -9.10 -4.53
CA GLN A 16 -5.40 -10.22 -5.43
C GLN A 16 -4.49 -11.37 -5.03
N PHE A 17 -5.00 -12.59 -5.15
CA PHE A 17 -4.24 -13.82 -4.92
C PHE A 17 -4.10 -14.61 -6.22
N ASP A 18 -3.02 -15.37 -6.35
CA ASP A 18 -2.77 -16.26 -7.50
C ASP A 18 -3.60 -17.55 -7.43
N LYS A 19 -4.23 -17.81 -6.28
CA LYS A 19 -5.10 -18.97 -6.05
C LYS A 19 -6.50 -18.52 -5.64
N PRO A 20 -7.56 -19.26 -6.01
CA PRO A 20 -8.90 -18.95 -5.56
C PRO A 20 -9.03 -19.11 -4.04
N MET A 21 -9.78 -18.22 -3.44
CA MET A 21 -10.19 -18.35 -2.02
C MET A 21 -11.34 -19.34 -1.90
N ASP A 22 -11.35 -20.13 -0.82
CA ASP A 22 -12.47 -21.01 -0.47
C ASP A 22 -13.58 -20.23 0.24
N ALA A 23 -13.22 -19.28 1.09
CA ALA A 23 -14.15 -18.41 1.79
C ALA A 23 -13.50 -17.08 2.17
N LEU A 24 -14.33 -16.08 2.39
CA LEU A 24 -13.95 -14.80 2.97
C LEU A 24 -14.72 -14.62 4.28
N ASN A 25 -14.02 -14.49 5.37
CA ASN A 25 -14.57 -14.19 6.68
C ASN A 25 -14.25 -12.76 7.09
N GLY A 26 -14.92 -12.25 8.11
CA GLY A 26 -14.62 -10.92 8.62
C GLY A 26 -14.99 -10.74 10.08
N TRP A 27 -14.55 -9.63 10.67
CA TRP A 27 -14.92 -9.23 12.02
C TRP A 27 -15.03 -7.72 12.17
N VAL A 28 -15.92 -7.31 13.07
CA VAL A 28 -16.03 -5.92 13.54
C VAL A 28 -16.17 -5.97 15.07
N GLY A 29 -15.14 -5.53 15.79
CA GLY A 29 -15.05 -5.76 17.23
C GLY A 29 -15.05 -7.24 17.57
N ASP A 30 -15.99 -7.67 18.42
CA ASP A 30 -16.15 -9.07 18.81
C ASP A 30 -17.07 -9.87 17.87
N ARG A 31 -17.75 -9.19 16.94
CA ARG A 31 -18.65 -9.83 15.97
C ARG A 31 -17.84 -10.45 14.84
N LYS A 32 -17.99 -11.77 14.66
CA LYS A 32 -17.42 -12.51 13.53
C LYS A 32 -18.50 -12.88 12.54
N GLU A 33 -18.18 -12.81 11.26
CA GLU A 33 -19.03 -13.23 10.15
C GLU A 33 -18.24 -14.16 9.23
N THR A 34 -18.89 -15.20 8.74
CA THR A 34 -18.28 -16.20 7.86
C THR A 34 -18.94 -16.16 6.49
N ASP A 35 -18.17 -16.51 5.45
CA ASP A 35 -18.64 -16.58 4.06
C ASP A 35 -19.31 -15.29 3.59
N ILE A 36 -18.61 -14.18 3.79
CA ILE A 36 -19.11 -12.84 3.48
C ILE A 36 -18.70 -12.40 2.07
N ASN A 37 -19.55 -11.58 1.45
CA ASN A 37 -19.24 -10.87 0.21
C ASN A 37 -18.89 -9.40 0.45
N SER A 38 -19.27 -8.87 1.60
CA SER A 38 -18.97 -7.50 2.01
C SER A 38 -18.98 -7.40 3.53
N LEU A 39 -18.20 -6.45 4.05
CA LEU A 39 -18.17 -6.11 5.47
C LEU A 39 -18.14 -4.60 5.60
N ILE A 40 -19.05 -4.05 6.38
CA ILE A 40 -19.04 -2.66 6.75
C ILE A 40 -18.49 -2.58 8.17
N GLY A 41 -17.31 -1.98 8.30
CA GLY A 41 -16.71 -1.67 9.59
C GLY A 41 -17.52 -0.64 10.37
N SER A 42 -17.24 -0.49 11.66
CA SER A 42 -17.89 0.54 12.46
C SER A 42 -17.55 1.93 11.90
N PRO A 43 -18.57 2.75 11.56
CA PRO A 43 -18.33 4.11 11.09
C PRO A 43 -17.95 5.06 12.24
N GLU A 44 -17.85 4.61 13.47
CA GLU A 44 -17.47 5.43 14.60
C GLU A 44 -16.05 5.94 14.42
N LEU A 45 -15.95 7.12 13.84
CA LEU A 45 -14.76 7.96 13.94
C LEU A 45 -14.45 8.14 15.42
N ILE A 46 -13.42 7.47 15.87
CA ILE A 46 -12.93 7.69 17.21
C ILE A 46 -12.28 9.05 17.22
N THR A 47 -13.01 10.01 17.76
CA THR A 47 -12.44 11.26 18.20
C THR A 47 -11.51 10.93 19.35
N VAL A 48 -10.23 10.74 19.07
CA VAL A 48 -9.22 10.51 20.09
C VAL A 48 -8.98 11.83 20.79
N PRO A 49 -9.41 12.00 22.05
CA PRO A 49 -8.96 13.13 22.86
C PRO A 49 -7.43 13.09 22.91
N LYS A 50 -6.75 14.22 22.89
CA LYS A 50 -5.28 14.35 22.85
C LYS A 50 -4.50 13.56 23.92
N SER A 51 -5.16 12.89 24.84
CA SER A 51 -4.58 12.20 25.98
C SER A 51 -4.90 10.71 26.16
N SER A 52 -5.65 10.10 25.23
CA SER A 52 -5.95 8.67 25.34
C SER A 52 -6.04 8.01 23.96
N PHE A 53 -5.17 7.03 23.72
CA PHE A 53 -5.34 6.06 22.64
C PHE A 53 -6.53 5.15 22.99
N LYS A 54 -7.73 5.48 22.55
CA LYS A 54 -8.80 4.50 22.48
C LYS A 54 -8.61 3.72 21.18
N GLN A 55 -8.40 2.43 21.31
CA GLN A 55 -8.44 1.54 20.16
C GLN A 55 -9.84 1.56 19.56
N SER A 56 -9.93 1.79 18.24
CA SER A 56 -11.12 1.47 17.48
C SER A 56 -11.50 0.02 17.68
N PRO A 57 -12.79 -0.33 17.67
CA PRO A 57 -13.14 -1.72 17.45
C PRO A 57 -12.42 -2.16 16.17
N SER A 58 -11.55 -3.15 16.32
CA SER A 58 -10.80 -3.68 15.19
C SER A 58 -11.78 -4.26 14.18
N SER A 59 -11.56 -3.98 12.92
CA SER A 59 -12.29 -4.64 11.84
C SER A 59 -11.28 -5.21 10.85
N GLY A 60 -11.63 -6.30 10.21
CA GLY A 60 -10.77 -6.92 9.23
C GLY A 60 -11.47 -8.03 8.48
N VAL A 61 -10.79 -8.51 7.46
CA VAL A 61 -11.21 -9.65 6.67
C VAL A 61 -10.12 -10.73 6.68
N GLU A 62 -10.55 -11.98 6.58
CA GLU A 62 -9.72 -13.17 6.55
C GLU A 62 -10.03 -13.96 5.28
N ALA A 63 -9.04 -14.02 4.39
CA ALA A 63 -9.12 -14.87 3.20
C ALA A 63 -8.75 -16.31 3.60
N CYS A 64 -9.65 -17.24 3.36
CA CYS A 64 -9.46 -18.66 3.65
C CYS A 64 -9.08 -19.41 2.37
N PHE A 65 -8.09 -20.25 2.49
CA PHE A 65 -7.61 -21.13 1.42
C PHE A 65 -7.57 -22.57 1.92
N GLY A 66 -7.71 -23.51 1.03
CA GLY A 66 -7.61 -24.93 1.34
C GLY A 66 -6.27 -25.34 1.95
N SER A 67 -6.09 -26.62 2.06
CA SER A 67 -4.88 -27.17 2.69
C SER A 67 -3.63 -26.89 1.88
N PHE A 68 -2.64 -26.26 2.51
CA PHE A 68 -1.29 -26.12 1.98
C PHE A 68 -0.39 -27.26 2.50
N LYS A 69 0.52 -27.73 1.64
CA LYS A 69 1.59 -28.62 2.02
C LYS A 69 2.88 -27.82 2.25
N ALA A 70 3.82 -28.42 2.95
CA ALA A 70 5.15 -27.82 3.09
C ALA A 70 5.79 -27.58 1.71
N GLY A 71 6.17 -26.33 1.43
CA GLY A 71 6.73 -25.91 0.14
C GLY A 71 5.69 -25.31 -0.83
N ASP A 72 4.41 -25.36 -0.54
CA ASP A 72 3.41 -24.64 -1.33
C ASP A 72 3.55 -23.13 -1.11
N GLU A 73 3.36 -22.37 -2.19
CA GLU A 73 3.45 -20.91 -2.17
C GLU A 73 2.08 -20.31 -2.50
N LEU A 74 1.78 -19.19 -1.86
CA LEU A 74 0.64 -18.33 -2.16
C LEU A 74 1.19 -16.94 -2.48
N LEU A 75 0.93 -16.46 -3.69
CA LEU A 75 1.33 -15.12 -4.09
C LEU A 75 0.17 -14.15 -3.93
N LEU A 76 0.49 -12.95 -3.48
CA LEU A 76 -0.47 -11.87 -3.40
C LEU A 76 0.09 -10.61 -4.07
N LYS A 77 -0.81 -9.83 -4.66
CA LYS A 77 -0.57 -8.47 -5.13
C LYS A 77 -1.46 -7.53 -4.36
N THR A 78 -0.94 -6.37 -4.02
CA THR A 78 -1.72 -5.31 -3.41
C THR A 78 -1.43 -3.98 -4.08
N ALA A 79 -2.46 -3.18 -4.24
CA ALA A 79 -2.34 -1.79 -4.64
C ALA A 79 -3.24 -0.91 -3.78
N ILE A 80 -2.88 0.34 -3.70
CA ILE A 80 -3.66 1.39 -3.05
C ILE A 80 -3.99 2.49 -4.06
N SER A 81 -5.06 3.23 -3.77
CA SER A 81 -5.38 4.50 -4.41
C SER A 81 -5.97 5.44 -3.37
N TYR A 82 -5.74 6.73 -3.54
CA TYR A 82 -6.43 7.76 -2.76
C TYR A 82 -7.68 8.30 -3.48
N VAL A 83 -7.96 7.78 -4.68
CA VAL A 83 -9.06 8.22 -5.55
C VAL A 83 -10.24 7.26 -5.50
N SER A 84 -10.02 5.99 -5.89
CA SER A 84 -11.09 4.98 -5.95
C SER A 84 -10.54 3.55 -5.88
N GLU A 85 -11.44 2.58 -5.66
CA GLU A 85 -11.13 1.16 -5.76
C GLU A 85 -10.78 0.75 -7.20
N GLU A 86 -11.48 1.32 -8.17
CA GLU A 86 -11.24 1.09 -9.60
C GLU A 86 -9.80 1.49 -9.96
N ASN A 87 -9.35 2.65 -9.46
CA ASN A 87 -7.97 3.10 -9.68
C ASN A 87 -6.95 2.18 -8.99
N ALA A 88 -7.24 1.70 -7.78
CA ALA A 88 -6.38 0.72 -7.13
C ALA A 88 -6.27 -0.58 -7.96
N ARG A 89 -7.36 -1.03 -8.57
CA ARG A 89 -7.39 -2.20 -9.45
C ARG A 89 -6.59 -1.95 -10.74
N GLU A 90 -6.79 -0.78 -11.36
CA GLU A 90 -6.02 -0.37 -12.54
C GLU A 90 -4.52 -0.25 -12.24
N ASN A 91 -4.14 0.19 -11.05
CA ASN A 91 -2.74 0.26 -10.61
C ASN A 91 -2.09 -1.14 -10.64
N ILE A 92 -2.76 -2.18 -10.13
CA ILE A 92 -2.25 -3.56 -10.22
C ILE A 92 -2.08 -3.99 -11.68
N GLU A 93 -3.08 -3.75 -12.51
CA GLU A 93 -3.08 -4.19 -13.91
C GLU A 93 -1.99 -3.51 -14.73
N ARG A 94 -1.67 -2.27 -14.42
CA ARG A 94 -0.64 -1.51 -15.14
C ARG A 94 0.77 -1.74 -14.61
N GLU A 95 0.92 -1.82 -13.30
CA GLU A 95 2.24 -1.78 -12.65
C GLU A 95 2.74 -3.17 -12.25
N CYS A 96 1.84 -4.16 -12.05
CA CYS A 96 2.20 -5.53 -11.67
C CYS A 96 1.43 -6.58 -12.49
N LYS A 97 1.73 -6.68 -13.78
CA LYS A 97 0.97 -7.49 -14.75
C LYS A 97 1.10 -9.00 -14.58
N HIS A 98 2.18 -9.49 -14.00
CA HIS A 98 2.49 -10.92 -13.88
C HIS A 98 2.67 -11.34 -12.42
N TRP A 99 2.65 -12.66 -12.20
CA TRP A 99 2.83 -13.29 -10.89
C TRP A 99 4.28 -13.78 -10.64
N ASP A 100 5.23 -13.35 -11.44
CA ASP A 100 6.65 -13.69 -11.27
C ASP A 100 7.26 -12.78 -10.20
N PHE A 101 7.33 -13.31 -8.96
CA PHE A 101 7.89 -12.60 -7.81
C PHE A 101 9.37 -12.25 -8.00
N ASP A 102 10.15 -13.19 -8.55
CA ASP A 102 11.59 -13.00 -8.71
C ASP A 102 11.90 -11.92 -9.76
N GLN A 103 11.07 -11.82 -10.81
CA GLN A 103 11.19 -10.76 -11.79
C GLN A 103 10.88 -9.38 -11.16
N VAL A 104 9.83 -9.27 -10.34
CA VAL A 104 9.48 -8.02 -9.63
C VAL A 104 10.60 -7.62 -8.68
N LYS A 105 11.12 -8.59 -7.90
CA LYS A 105 12.23 -8.38 -6.98
C LYS A 105 13.47 -7.87 -7.71
N SER A 106 13.89 -8.57 -8.77
CA SER A 106 15.08 -8.19 -9.54
C SER A 106 14.94 -6.84 -10.22
N ALA A 107 13.74 -6.50 -10.73
CA ALA A 107 13.46 -5.19 -11.29
C ALA A 107 13.57 -4.08 -10.24
N SER A 108 13.03 -4.31 -9.04
CA SER A 108 13.12 -3.37 -7.92
C SER A 108 14.58 -3.17 -7.47
N GLU A 109 15.33 -4.26 -7.30
CA GLU A 109 16.75 -4.19 -6.96
C GLU A 109 17.56 -3.39 -7.98
N ARG A 110 17.31 -3.60 -9.27
CA ARG A 110 17.98 -2.85 -10.35
C ARG A 110 17.68 -1.35 -10.27
N ILE A 111 16.40 -0.98 -10.10
CA ILE A 111 16.00 0.43 -10.01
C ILE A 111 16.62 1.10 -8.78
N TRP A 112 16.59 0.44 -7.61
CA TRP A 112 17.22 0.98 -6.41
C TRP A 112 18.74 1.12 -6.55
N ASN A 113 19.41 0.14 -7.13
CA ASN A 113 20.85 0.22 -7.40
C ASN A 113 21.19 1.34 -8.37
N GLU A 114 20.36 1.60 -9.37
CA GLU A 114 20.53 2.74 -10.29
C GLU A 114 20.41 4.08 -9.55
N TRP A 115 19.41 4.24 -8.68
CA TRP A 115 19.21 5.48 -7.93
C TRP A 115 20.28 5.71 -6.87
N LEU A 116 20.59 4.70 -6.07
CA LEU A 116 21.61 4.79 -5.02
C LEU A 116 23.01 4.93 -5.60
N GLY A 117 23.27 4.27 -6.73
CA GLY A 117 24.56 4.33 -7.43
C GLY A 117 24.87 5.64 -8.11
N LYS A 118 23.95 6.63 -8.13
CA LYS A 118 24.25 8.00 -8.60
C LYS A 118 25.26 8.72 -7.71
N ILE A 119 25.46 8.25 -6.49
CA ILE A 119 26.48 8.74 -5.57
C ILE A 119 27.41 7.58 -5.23
N ASP A 120 28.66 7.65 -5.66
CA ASP A 120 29.69 6.68 -5.30
C ASP A 120 30.52 7.19 -4.12
N VAL A 121 30.41 6.49 -2.98
CA VAL A 121 31.14 6.84 -1.75
C VAL A 121 32.39 5.98 -1.65
N GLN A 122 33.55 6.63 -1.69
CA GLN A 122 34.85 5.97 -1.55
C GLN A 122 35.43 6.19 -0.14
N GLY A 123 36.26 5.26 0.32
CA GLY A 123 36.82 5.26 1.67
C GLY A 123 35.81 4.87 2.75
N GLY A 124 36.20 5.05 4.00
CA GLY A 124 35.37 4.70 5.14
C GLY A 124 35.23 3.18 5.39
N SER A 125 34.63 2.83 6.52
CA SER A 125 34.31 1.44 6.86
C SER A 125 33.04 0.97 6.16
N PHE A 126 32.82 -0.37 6.12
CA PHE A 126 31.59 -0.95 5.63
C PHE A 126 30.35 -0.38 6.34
N GLN A 127 30.41 -0.24 7.67
CA GLN A 127 29.30 0.31 8.47
C GLN A 127 28.98 1.76 8.09
N GLN A 128 29.99 2.58 7.85
CA GLN A 128 29.79 3.97 7.42
C GLN A 128 29.13 4.04 6.03
N LYS A 129 29.56 3.22 5.09
CA LYS A 129 28.92 3.14 3.76
C LYS A 129 27.50 2.64 3.84
N THR A 130 27.24 1.57 4.63
CA THR A 130 25.90 1.05 4.85
C THR A 130 24.99 2.14 5.41
N LYS A 131 25.44 2.86 6.43
CA LYS A 131 24.66 3.96 7.00
C LYS A 131 24.35 5.04 5.95
N PHE A 132 25.35 5.46 5.17
CA PHE A 132 25.16 6.49 4.13
C PHE A 132 24.08 6.08 3.13
N TYR A 133 24.16 4.86 2.56
CA TYR A 133 23.20 4.40 1.57
C TYR A 133 21.82 4.13 2.18
N THR A 134 21.75 3.73 3.44
CA THR A 134 20.47 3.59 4.16
C THR A 134 19.80 4.95 4.35
N ASP A 135 20.56 5.97 4.77
CA ASP A 135 20.04 7.32 4.94
C ASP A 135 19.59 7.91 3.59
N LEU A 136 20.36 7.70 2.51
CA LEU A 136 20.01 8.13 1.16
C LEU A 136 18.70 7.44 0.69
N TRP A 137 18.55 6.14 0.94
CA TRP A 137 17.33 5.41 0.65
C TRP A 137 16.12 6.00 1.38
N HIS A 138 16.24 6.29 2.68
CA HIS A 138 15.18 6.93 3.44
C HIS A 138 14.79 8.31 2.90
N VAL A 139 15.76 9.11 2.46
CA VAL A 139 15.49 10.41 1.84
C VAL A 139 14.70 10.24 0.53
N LEU A 140 15.03 9.25 -0.27
CA LEU A 140 14.34 8.96 -1.53
C LEU A 140 12.92 8.43 -1.29
N LEU A 141 12.70 7.60 -0.26
CA LEU A 141 11.38 7.11 0.11
C LEU A 141 10.41 8.23 0.52
N GLY A 142 10.91 9.29 1.15
CA GLY A 142 10.09 10.42 1.60
C GLY A 142 9.51 11.29 0.48
N ARG A 143 9.88 11.05 -0.78
CA ARG A 143 9.46 11.82 -1.96
C ARG A 143 8.71 10.93 -2.93
N HIS A 144 7.52 10.52 -2.54
CA HIS A 144 6.67 9.67 -3.39
C HIS A 144 5.58 10.49 -4.08
N LYS A 145 5.17 10.01 -5.23
CA LYS A 145 3.96 10.47 -5.91
C LYS A 145 2.73 9.88 -5.24
N ILE A 146 1.64 10.63 -5.28
CA ILE A 146 0.33 10.18 -4.78
C ILE A 146 -0.67 9.96 -5.92
N ASP A 147 -0.25 10.21 -7.16
CA ASP A 147 -1.04 9.99 -8.36
C ASP A 147 -1.11 8.51 -8.72
N ASP A 148 -2.26 8.08 -9.16
CA ASP A 148 -2.50 6.73 -9.67
C ASP A 148 -1.84 6.51 -11.03
N SER A 149 -1.82 5.27 -11.49
CA SER A 149 -1.23 4.87 -12.79
C SER A 149 -1.84 5.58 -14.00
N ASN A 150 -3.07 6.07 -13.88
CA ASN A 150 -3.78 6.85 -14.87
C ASN A 150 -3.55 8.38 -14.75
N GLY A 151 -2.75 8.81 -13.74
CA GLY A 151 -2.43 10.21 -13.46
C GLY A 151 -3.44 10.94 -12.58
N GLU A 152 -4.45 10.26 -12.06
CA GLU A 152 -5.42 10.85 -11.16
C GLU A 152 -4.89 10.96 -9.74
N TYR A 153 -5.27 12.02 -9.02
CA TYR A 153 -4.89 12.26 -7.64
C TYR A 153 -5.97 13.08 -6.92
N PRO A 154 -6.13 12.94 -5.61
CA PRO A 154 -7.04 13.81 -4.85
C PRO A 154 -6.44 15.21 -4.76
N ASP A 155 -7.22 16.22 -5.16
CA ASP A 155 -6.82 17.62 -5.03
C ASP A 155 -7.04 18.11 -3.59
N TYR A 156 -5.99 18.03 -2.80
CA TYR A 156 -6.05 18.45 -1.39
C TYR A 156 -6.21 19.96 -1.21
N LEU A 157 -5.97 20.79 -2.22
CA LEU A 157 -6.28 22.23 -2.17
C LEU A 157 -7.80 22.47 -2.12
N SER A 158 -8.57 21.55 -2.69
CA SER A 158 -10.04 21.54 -2.60
C SER A 158 -10.58 20.74 -1.41
N GLY A 159 -9.75 20.36 -0.43
CA GLY A 159 -10.14 19.47 0.66
C GLY A 159 -10.24 18.00 0.27
N GLY A 160 -9.72 17.61 -0.90
CA GLY A 160 -9.79 16.23 -1.44
C GLY A 160 -11.14 15.89 -2.10
N GLU A 161 -12.03 16.88 -2.28
CA GLU A 161 -13.33 16.69 -2.94
C GLU A 161 -13.22 16.60 -4.47
N ARG A 162 -12.17 17.17 -5.03
CA ARG A 162 -11.92 17.17 -6.47
C ARG A 162 -10.82 16.15 -6.80
N ILE A 163 -10.96 15.53 -7.96
CA ILE A 163 -9.94 14.68 -8.54
C ILE A 163 -9.20 15.48 -9.60
N GLY A 164 -7.91 15.67 -9.39
CA GLY A 164 -7.00 16.23 -10.38
C GLY A 164 -6.50 15.13 -11.32
N LYS A 165 -5.99 15.53 -12.49
CA LYS A 165 -5.35 14.63 -13.45
C LYS A 165 -4.13 15.27 -14.05
N GLN A 166 -3.03 14.54 -14.08
CA GLN A 166 -1.81 14.98 -14.74
C GLN A 166 -1.33 13.94 -15.74
N THR A 167 -0.68 14.42 -16.79
CA THR A 167 -0.02 13.54 -17.74
C THR A 167 1.29 13.06 -17.11
N ARG A 168 1.46 11.75 -16.98
CA ARG A 168 2.74 11.18 -16.55
C ARG A 168 3.78 11.43 -17.65
N ILE A 169 4.87 12.07 -17.28
CA ILE A 169 6.07 12.16 -18.11
C ILE A 169 6.92 10.92 -17.74
N HIS A 170 7.03 10.00 -18.68
CA HIS A 170 7.84 8.78 -18.55
C HIS A 170 9.32 9.06 -18.77
#